data_5e3b15e57db1b4f7dd431076ef9884f9
#
_entry.id   5e3b15e57db1b4f7dd431076ef9884f9
#
_cell.length_a   1.000
_cell.length_b   1.000
_cell.length_c   1.000
_cell.angle_alpha   90.00
_cell.angle_beta   90.00
_cell.angle_gamma   90.00
#
_symmetry.space_group_name_H-M   'P 1'
#
loop_
_entity.id
_entity.type
_entity.pdbx_description
1 polymer ?
#
loop_
_entity_poly.entity_id
_entity_poly.type
_entity_poly.pdbx_seq_one_letter_code
_entity_poly.pdbx_strand_id
1 'polypeptide(L)'
;MRPGLICGAALALCAAFMAAPAYCADGQKAVEERNKQIAIEFYNAALNEKNWEKTRSMIGNRYVQHNLGAIDGPEGLKAHIEYLKKEFPNNHGEIKHALADGDLVALHVHNQRSPELRGNAVVDLFRIENGKVVEHWDVVQAIPEPEKAKNKNTMF
;
A
#
# COMPACT_ATOMS: atom_id res chain seq x y z
N MET A 1 7.09 81.41 22.10
CA MET A 1 6.31 80.41 21.41
C MET A 1 7.28 79.36 20.82
N ARG A 2 7.33 78.16 21.37
CA ARG A 2 8.17 77.11 20.86
C ARG A 2 7.26 76.02 20.19
N PRO A 3 7.53 75.55 18.97
CA PRO A 3 6.80 74.46 18.38
C PRO A 3 7.30 73.09 18.90
N GLY A 4 6.36 72.23 19.31
CA GLY A 4 6.64 70.88 19.81
C GLY A 4 7.00 69.91 18.69
N LEU A 5 8.01 69.07 18.94
CA LEU A 5 8.43 68.00 18.13
C LEU A 5 7.46 66.83 18.38
N ILE A 6 6.79 66.34 17.33
CA ILE A 6 5.99 65.11 17.36
C ILE A 6 6.95 63.99 16.94
N CYS A 7 7.27 63.11 17.90
CA CYS A 7 8.07 61.91 17.66
C CYS A 7 7.13 60.80 17.15
N GLY A 8 7.18 60.53 15.85
CA GLY A 8 6.44 59.41 15.24
C GLY A 8 7.18 58.11 15.52
N ALA A 9 6.56 57.25 16.33
CA ALA A 9 7.01 55.87 16.52
C ALA A 9 6.60 55.01 15.31
N ALA A 10 7.58 54.61 14.51
CA ALA A 10 7.38 53.63 13.46
C ALA A 10 7.29 52.22 14.10
N LEU A 11 6.10 51.62 14.11
CA LEU A 11 5.94 50.20 14.41
C LEU A 11 6.49 49.37 13.23
N ALA A 12 7.65 48.76 13.43
CA ALA A 12 8.14 47.71 12.54
C ALA A 12 7.35 46.40 12.81
N LEU A 13 6.43 46.04 11.91
CA LEU A 13 5.71 44.79 11.92
C LEU A 13 6.67 43.71 11.39
N CYS A 14 7.35 42.98 12.29
CA CYS A 14 8.09 41.78 11.93
C CYS A 14 7.09 40.69 11.56
N ALA A 15 6.89 40.49 10.26
CA ALA A 15 6.21 39.27 9.75
C ALA A 15 7.13 38.08 9.99
N ALA A 16 6.85 37.33 11.06
CA ALA A 16 7.43 36.00 11.27
C ALA A 16 6.87 35.06 10.19
N PHE A 17 7.63 34.83 9.15
CA PHE A 17 7.38 33.79 8.18
C PHE A 17 7.51 32.45 8.92
N MET A 18 6.38 31.82 9.22
CA MET A 18 6.36 30.47 9.77
C MET A 18 6.82 29.49 8.69
N ALA A 19 8.11 29.18 8.69
CA ALA A 19 8.67 28.07 7.93
C ALA A 19 8.36 26.76 8.68
N ALA A 20 7.15 26.27 8.54
CA ALA A 20 6.81 24.92 8.93
C ALA A 20 5.91 24.34 7.85
N PRO A 21 6.44 23.54 6.97
CA PRO A 21 6.00 22.13 6.82
C PRO A 21 7.01 21.19 6.17
N ALA A 22 8.20 21.61 5.76
CA ALA A 22 9.14 20.72 5.07
C ALA A 22 9.59 19.54 5.95
N TYR A 23 9.82 19.76 7.24
CA TYR A 23 10.26 18.70 8.16
C TYR A 23 9.19 17.61 8.41
N CYS A 24 7.90 17.97 8.39
CA CYS A 24 6.80 17.01 8.52
C CYS A 24 6.63 16.18 7.24
N ALA A 25 6.84 16.77 6.06
CA ALA A 25 6.69 16.08 4.78
C ALA A 25 7.76 14.99 4.56
N ASP A 26 9.00 15.25 4.98
CA ASP A 26 10.08 14.25 4.87
C ASP A 26 9.88 13.07 5.83
N GLY A 27 9.36 13.33 7.03
CA GLY A 27 8.98 12.29 7.98
C GLY A 27 7.85 11.41 7.46
N GLN A 28 6.83 11.98 6.84
CA GLN A 28 5.72 11.24 6.25
C GLN A 28 6.17 10.36 5.08
N LYS A 29 6.97 10.91 4.15
CA LYS A 29 7.53 10.14 3.04
C LYS A 29 8.36 8.95 3.50
N ALA A 30 9.15 9.10 4.57
CA ALA A 30 9.92 7.99 5.13
C ALA A 30 9.02 6.91 5.73
N VAL A 31 7.90 7.28 6.34
CA VAL A 31 6.90 6.33 6.85
C VAL A 31 6.23 5.59 5.69
N GLU A 32 5.78 6.30 4.67
CA GLU A 32 5.14 5.73 3.48
C GLU A 32 6.07 4.77 2.73
N GLU A 33 7.35 5.13 2.58
CA GLU A 33 8.33 4.25 1.95
C GLU A 33 8.55 2.96 2.75
N ARG A 34 8.67 3.07 4.07
CA ARG A 34 8.74 1.90 4.94
C ARG A 34 7.47 1.04 4.84
N ASN A 35 6.29 1.65 4.83
CA ASN A 35 5.02 0.92 4.72
C ASN A 35 4.91 0.20 3.37
N LYS A 36 5.38 0.80 2.26
CA LYS A 36 5.48 0.11 0.96
C LYS A 36 6.35 -1.14 1.05
N GLN A 37 7.53 -1.05 1.65
CA GLN A 37 8.41 -2.21 1.79
C GLN A 37 7.75 -3.32 2.61
N ILE A 38 7.07 -2.99 3.71
CA ILE A 38 6.33 -3.95 4.53
C ILE A 38 5.24 -4.66 3.70
N ALA A 39 4.45 -3.91 2.93
CA ALA A 39 3.39 -4.49 2.10
C ALA A 39 3.95 -5.40 0.99
N ILE A 40 5.05 -4.99 0.32
CA ILE A 40 5.74 -5.79 -0.69
C ILE A 40 6.28 -7.10 -0.09
N GLU A 41 6.95 -7.01 1.06
CA GLU A 41 7.48 -8.19 1.75
C GLU A 41 6.36 -9.13 2.22
N PHE A 42 5.27 -8.57 2.76
CA PHE A 42 4.09 -9.33 3.16
C PHE A 42 3.46 -10.06 1.97
N TYR A 43 3.23 -9.34 0.86
CA TYR A 43 2.70 -9.92 -0.38
C TYR A 43 3.57 -11.10 -0.85
N ASN A 44 4.88 -10.87 -0.92
CA ASN A 44 5.81 -11.92 -1.36
C ASN A 44 5.80 -13.12 -0.41
N ALA A 45 5.86 -12.90 0.90
CA ALA A 45 5.82 -13.98 1.88
C ALA A 45 4.54 -14.81 1.80
N ALA A 46 3.37 -14.12 1.68
CA ALA A 46 2.06 -14.78 1.68
C ALA A 46 1.78 -15.49 0.35
N LEU A 47 1.92 -14.81 -0.78
CA LEU A 47 1.36 -15.24 -2.06
C LEU A 47 2.41 -15.83 -3.02
N ASN A 48 3.65 -15.36 -2.99
CA ASN A 48 4.73 -15.87 -3.83
C ASN A 48 5.50 -17.01 -3.16
N GLU A 49 6.02 -16.78 -1.95
CA GLU A 49 6.77 -17.77 -1.17
C GLU A 49 5.82 -18.80 -0.50
N LYS A 50 4.56 -18.44 -0.27
CA LYS A 50 3.55 -19.26 0.43
C LYS A 50 4.06 -19.74 1.78
N ASN A 51 4.74 -18.83 2.49
CA ASN A 51 5.40 -19.06 3.76
C ASN A 51 4.56 -18.50 4.91
N TRP A 52 3.76 -19.35 5.55
CA TRP A 52 2.88 -18.94 6.64
C TRP A 52 3.64 -18.35 7.83
N GLU A 53 4.74 -18.96 8.26
CA GLU A 53 5.46 -18.51 9.45
C GLU A 53 6.02 -17.09 9.27
N LYS A 54 6.60 -16.81 8.10
CA LYS A 54 7.07 -15.48 7.73
C LYS A 54 5.89 -14.50 7.65
N THR A 55 4.80 -14.88 6.97
CA THR A 55 3.59 -14.06 6.84
C THR A 55 2.99 -13.76 8.20
N ARG A 56 2.85 -14.77 9.08
CA ARG A 56 2.26 -14.60 10.42
C ARG A 56 3.05 -13.60 11.28
N SER A 57 4.38 -13.60 11.15
CA SER A 57 5.22 -12.64 11.86
C SER A 57 5.01 -11.19 11.45
N MET A 58 4.42 -10.94 10.28
CA MET A 58 4.15 -9.63 9.71
C MET A 58 2.72 -9.14 9.96
N ILE A 59 1.83 -10.00 10.47
CA ILE A 59 0.45 -9.64 10.86
C ILE A 59 0.44 -9.00 12.24
N GLY A 60 -0.39 -7.99 12.44
CA GLY A 60 -0.60 -7.31 13.71
C GLY A 60 -1.50 -8.09 14.68
N ASN A 61 -2.08 -7.37 15.65
CA ASN A 61 -2.99 -7.95 16.64
C ASN A 61 -4.32 -8.40 16.02
N ARG A 62 -4.65 -7.88 14.86
CA ARG A 62 -5.80 -8.26 14.03
C ARG A 62 -5.35 -8.42 12.57
N TYR A 63 -6.17 -9.08 11.78
CA TYR A 63 -6.11 -9.07 10.33
C TYR A 63 -7.55 -9.12 9.81
N VAL A 64 -8.04 -8.01 9.29
CA VAL A 64 -9.42 -7.90 8.79
C VAL A 64 -9.39 -8.07 7.28
N GLN A 65 -10.16 -9.02 6.78
CA GLN A 65 -10.27 -9.34 5.36
C GLN A 65 -11.55 -8.75 4.78
N HIS A 66 -11.40 -7.85 3.80
CA HIS A 66 -12.54 -7.20 3.14
C HIS A 66 -12.93 -7.83 1.80
N ASN A 67 -12.16 -8.80 1.29
CA ASN A 67 -12.61 -9.62 0.17
C ASN A 67 -13.67 -10.60 0.64
N LEU A 68 -14.91 -10.41 0.22
CA LEU A 68 -16.05 -11.25 0.64
C LEU A 68 -15.97 -12.70 0.14
N GLY A 69 -15.06 -13.02 -0.77
CA GLY A 69 -14.77 -14.38 -1.22
C GLY A 69 -13.74 -15.11 -0.35
N ALA A 70 -13.13 -14.44 0.65
CA ALA A 70 -12.12 -15.00 1.53
C ALA A 70 -12.62 -15.08 2.98
N ILE A 71 -12.07 -16.03 3.73
CA ILE A 71 -12.36 -16.17 5.17
C ILE A 71 -11.61 -15.09 5.93
N ASP A 72 -12.27 -14.44 6.89
CA ASP A 72 -11.71 -13.40 7.71
C ASP A 72 -10.65 -13.91 8.70
N GLY A 73 -9.77 -13.00 9.12
CA GLY A 73 -8.77 -13.21 10.15
C GLY A 73 -7.51 -13.97 9.68
N PRO A 74 -6.51 -14.08 10.60
CA PRO A 74 -5.24 -14.74 10.29
C PRO A 74 -5.39 -16.20 9.86
N GLU A 75 -6.34 -16.94 10.42
CA GLU A 75 -6.58 -18.35 10.08
C GLU A 75 -7.17 -18.47 8.66
N GLY A 76 -7.99 -17.51 8.23
CA GLY A 76 -8.49 -17.45 6.85
C GLY A 76 -7.35 -17.22 5.86
N LEU A 77 -6.43 -16.31 6.15
CA LEU A 77 -5.24 -16.09 5.33
C LEU A 77 -4.34 -17.35 5.29
N LYS A 78 -4.14 -18.01 6.44
CA LYS A 78 -3.38 -19.27 6.50
C LYS A 78 -3.99 -20.33 5.58
N ALA A 79 -5.31 -20.54 5.68
CA ALA A 79 -6.01 -21.50 4.84
C ALA A 79 -5.86 -21.15 3.34
N HIS A 80 -5.89 -19.87 2.99
CA HIS A 80 -5.66 -19.42 1.61
C HIS A 80 -4.22 -19.69 1.13
N ILE A 81 -3.22 -19.45 1.96
CA ILE A 81 -1.82 -19.76 1.66
C ILE A 81 -1.62 -21.25 1.41
N GLU A 82 -2.18 -22.11 2.29
CA GLU A 82 -2.09 -23.55 2.15
C GLU A 82 -2.84 -24.05 0.90
N TYR A 83 -4.00 -23.46 0.59
CA TYR A 83 -4.72 -23.73 -0.65
C TYR A 83 -3.88 -23.39 -1.89
N LEU A 84 -3.26 -22.20 -1.94
CA LEU A 84 -2.38 -21.82 -3.05
C LEU A 84 -1.18 -22.77 -3.17
N LYS A 85 -0.58 -23.14 -2.04
CA LYS A 85 0.56 -24.04 -2.02
C LYS A 85 0.23 -25.42 -2.60
N LYS A 86 -0.96 -25.92 -2.30
CA LYS A 86 -1.42 -27.24 -2.74
C LYS A 86 -1.93 -27.23 -4.19
N GLU A 87 -2.86 -26.33 -4.52
CA GLU A 87 -3.60 -26.36 -5.78
C GLU A 87 -2.92 -25.53 -6.89
N PHE A 88 -2.15 -24.48 -6.51
CA PHE A 88 -1.49 -23.56 -7.44
C PHE A 88 -0.04 -23.29 -7.02
N PRO A 89 0.84 -24.33 -6.98
CA PRO A 89 2.21 -24.17 -6.51
C PRO A 89 3.00 -23.13 -7.32
N ASN A 90 2.67 -22.96 -8.60
CA ASN A 90 3.29 -22.01 -9.52
C ASN A 90 2.59 -20.63 -9.54
N ASN A 91 1.60 -20.41 -8.65
CA ASN A 91 1.00 -19.07 -8.52
C ASN A 91 2.07 -18.03 -8.19
N HIS A 92 2.07 -16.96 -8.97
CA HIS A 92 3.01 -15.86 -8.80
C HIS A 92 2.33 -14.53 -9.10
N GLY A 93 2.64 -13.54 -8.27
CA GLY A 93 2.24 -12.15 -8.46
C GLY A 93 3.45 -11.26 -8.67
N GLU A 94 3.52 -10.63 -9.83
CA GLU A 94 4.52 -9.61 -10.13
C GLU A 94 3.98 -8.23 -9.77
N ILE A 95 4.57 -7.58 -8.77
CA ILE A 95 4.18 -6.23 -8.34
C ILE A 95 4.68 -5.23 -9.38
N LYS A 96 3.76 -4.54 -10.05
CA LYS A 96 4.06 -3.55 -11.08
C LYS A 96 4.19 -2.15 -10.51
N HIS A 97 3.33 -1.79 -9.56
CA HIS A 97 3.33 -0.49 -8.89
C HIS A 97 3.06 -0.66 -7.41
N ALA A 98 3.69 0.19 -6.59
CA ALA A 98 3.43 0.31 -5.16
C ALA A 98 3.27 1.79 -4.80
N LEU A 99 2.14 2.14 -4.21
CA LEU A 99 1.78 3.50 -3.79
C LEU A 99 1.46 3.48 -2.31
N ALA A 100 1.79 4.53 -1.59
CA ALA A 100 1.40 4.68 -0.19
C ALA A 100 0.81 6.05 0.07
N ASP A 101 -0.17 6.10 0.96
CA ASP A 101 -0.76 7.31 1.53
C ASP A 101 -0.96 7.06 3.03
N GLY A 102 -0.06 7.62 3.83
CA GLY A 102 -0.02 7.39 5.28
C GLY A 102 0.17 5.93 5.64
N ASP A 103 -0.86 5.33 6.23
CA ASP A 103 -0.89 3.93 6.67
C ASP A 103 -1.44 2.94 5.62
N LEU A 104 -1.94 3.44 4.50
CA LEU A 104 -2.46 2.62 3.40
C LEU A 104 -1.42 2.43 2.31
N VAL A 105 -1.32 1.20 1.82
CA VAL A 105 -0.46 0.83 0.68
C VAL A 105 -1.25 0.08 -0.35
N ALA A 106 -1.22 0.58 -1.60
CA ALA A 106 -1.79 -0.11 -2.76
C ALA A 106 -0.67 -0.77 -3.57
N LEU A 107 -0.83 -2.05 -3.86
CA LEU A 107 0.01 -2.81 -4.79
C LEU A 107 -0.80 -3.13 -6.05
N HIS A 108 -0.33 -2.68 -7.21
CA HIS A 108 -0.87 -3.11 -8.50
C HIS A 108 -0.07 -4.28 -9.01
N VAL A 109 -0.73 -5.42 -9.19
CA VAL A 109 -0.09 -6.72 -9.37
C VAL A 109 -0.61 -7.44 -10.60
N HIS A 110 0.29 -8.05 -11.37
CA HIS A 110 -0.04 -9.10 -12.32
C HIS A 110 0.01 -10.46 -11.62
N ASN A 111 -1.14 -11.02 -11.28
CA ASN A 111 -1.21 -12.33 -10.64
C ASN A 111 -1.57 -13.43 -11.65
N GLN A 112 -0.76 -14.50 -11.70
CA GLN A 112 -0.95 -15.67 -12.53
C GLN A 112 -0.94 -16.95 -11.68
N ARG A 113 -1.98 -17.78 -11.79
CA ARG A 113 -2.03 -19.08 -11.10
C ARG A 113 -1.08 -20.10 -11.71
N SER A 114 -0.76 -19.94 -12.98
CA SER A 114 0.34 -20.64 -13.66
C SER A 114 0.89 -19.75 -14.79
N PRO A 115 2.13 -19.97 -15.26
CA PRO A 115 2.76 -19.14 -16.30
C PRO A 115 2.01 -19.12 -17.63
N GLU A 116 1.21 -20.16 -17.93
CA GLU A 116 0.47 -20.30 -19.17
C GLU A 116 -0.82 -19.47 -19.19
N LEU A 117 -1.30 -19.06 -18.01
CA LEU A 117 -2.53 -18.29 -17.88
C LEU A 117 -2.24 -16.80 -18.01
N ARG A 118 -3.15 -16.07 -18.64
CA ARG A 118 -3.07 -14.59 -18.72
C ARG A 118 -3.13 -13.94 -17.34
N GLY A 119 -3.88 -14.55 -16.41
CA GLY A 119 -3.99 -14.11 -15.04
C GLY A 119 -4.95 -12.93 -14.85
N ASN A 120 -4.70 -12.18 -13.81
CA ASN A 120 -5.52 -11.06 -13.38
C ASN A 120 -4.65 -9.82 -13.13
N ALA A 121 -5.20 -8.65 -13.41
CA ALA A 121 -4.76 -7.41 -12.81
C ALA A 121 -5.45 -7.29 -11.44
N VAL A 122 -4.66 -7.13 -10.40
CA VAL A 122 -5.14 -7.04 -9.02
C VAL A 122 -4.65 -5.72 -8.43
N VAL A 123 -5.52 -5.06 -7.68
CA VAL A 123 -5.11 -3.99 -6.77
C VAL A 123 -5.38 -4.49 -5.36
N ASP A 124 -4.29 -4.83 -4.66
CA ASP A 124 -4.32 -5.16 -3.24
C ASP A 124 -4.09 -3.89 -2.44
N LEU A 125 -4.92 -3.62 -1.44
CA LEU A 125 -4.77 -2.52 -0.52
C LEU A 125 -4.54 -3.07 0.89
N PHE A 126 -3.51 -2.61 1.54
CA PHE A 126 -3.14 -3.02 2.90
C PHE A 126 -3.13 -1.82 3.84
N ARG A 127 -3.59 -2.01 5.08
CA ARG A 127 -3.34 -1.07 6.18
C ARG A 127 -2.18 -1.57 7.03
N ILE A 128 -1.26 -0.64 7.31
CA ILE A 128 -0.07 -0.90 8.11
C ILE A 128 -0.17 -0.14 9.43
N GLU A 129 -0.22 -0.85 10.55
CA GLU A 129 -0.18 -0.29 11.90
C GLU A 129 1.03 -0.83 12.67
N ASN A 130 1.83 0.06 13.23
CA ASN A 130 3.02 -0.29 14.00
C ASN A 130 3.97 -1.27 13.28
N GLY A 131 4.11 -1.11 11.96
CA GLY A 131 4.96 -1.95 11.13
C GLY A 131 4.39 -3.34 10.85
N LYS A 132 3.08 -3.54 11.01
CA LYS A 132 2.36 -4.79 10.78
C LYS A 132 1.16 -4.57 9.86
N VAL A 133 0.84 -5.58 9.04
CA VAL A 133 -0.36 -5.60 8.22
C VAL A 133 -1.56 -5.96 9.11
N VAL A 134 -2.61 -5.15 9.06
CA VAL A 134 -3.79 -5.32 9.92
C VAL A 134 -5.11 -5.43 9.15
N GLU A 135 -5.14 -4.97 7.88
CA GLU A 135 -6.33 -5.04 7.03
C GLU A 135 -5.92 -5.25 5.58
N HIS A 136 -6.82 -5.89 4.82
CA HIS A 136 -6.64 -6.16 3.40
C HIS A 136 -7.95 -6.00 2.62
N TRP A 137 -7.88 -5.31 1.49
CA TRP A 137 -8.90 -5.23 0.45
C TRP A 137 -8.27 -5.62 -0.88
N ASP A 138 -9.06 -6.10 -1.81
CA ASP A 138 -8.61 -6.28 -3.19
C ASP A 138 -9.69 -5.95 -4.22
N VAL A 139 -9.24 -5.63 -5.42
CA VAL A 139 -10.07 -5.58 -6.63
C VAL A 139 -9.38 -6.39 -7.69
N VAL A 140 -10.11 -7.36 -8.25
CA VAL A 140 -9.56 -8.31 -9.21
C VAL A 140 -10.25 -8.15 -10.56
N GLN A 141 -9.46 -7.96 -11.61
CA GLN A 141 -9.94 -7.93 -12.99
C GLN A 141 -9.21 -8.96 -13.84
N ALA A 142 -9.94 -9.89 -14.44
CA ALA A 142 -9.35 -10.84 -15.38
C ALA A 142 -8.79 -10.14 -16.62
N ILE A 143 -7.60 -10.54 -17.05
CA ILE A 143 -6.98 -10.04 -18.29
C ILE A 143 -7.69 -10.69 -19.47
N PRO A 144 -8.37 -9.92 -20.34
CA PRO A 144 -9.17 -10.48 -21.43
C PRO A 144 -8.28 -11.15 -22.49
N GLU A 145 -8.86 -12.06 -23.26
CA GLU A 145 -8.23 -12.56 -24.46
C GLU A 145 -8.01 -11.40 -25.46
N PRO A 146 -6.94 -11.43 -26.28
CA PRO A 146 -6.57 -10.34 -27.16
C PRO A 146 -7.69 -9.90 -28.11
N GLU A 147 -8.47 -10.85 -28.61
CA GLU A 147 -9.61 -10.60 -29.51
C GLU A 147 -10.82 -9.95 -28.82
N LYS A 148 -10.88 -10.02 -27.46
CA LYS A 148 -11.91 -9.37 -26.65
C LYS A 148 -11.48 -8.00 -26.13
N ALA A 149 -10.19 -7.68 -26.26
CA ALA A 149 -9.65 -6.41 -25.82
C ALA A 149 -10.05 -5.29 -26.81
N LYS A 150 -10.60 -4.19 -26.31
CA LYS A 150 -11.01 -3.03 -27.14
C LYS A 150 -9.83 -2.11 -27.51
N ASN A 151 -8.68 -2.30 -26.92
CA ASN A 151 -7.45 -1.58 -27.22
C ASN A 151 -6.23 -2.51 -27.01
N LYS A 152 -5.03 -2.04 -27.37
CA LYS A 152 -3.78 -2.82 -27.28
C LYS A 152 -2.88 -2.37 -26.12
N ASN A 153 -3.38 -1.53 -25.21
CA ASN A 153 -2.59 -1.07 -24.06
C ASN A 153 -2.46 -2.20 -23.03
N THR A 154 -1.33 -2.19 -22.30
CA THR A 154 -1.20 -3.08 -21.15
C THR A 154 -2.12 -2.62 -20.02
N MET A 155 -2.46 -3.54 -19.11
CA MET A 155 -3.15 -3.24 -17.85
C MET A 155 -2.17 -2.82 -16.74
N PHE A 156 -0.86 -2.75 -17.04
CA PHE A 156 0.23 -2.49 -16.09
C PHE A 156 1.17 -1.39 -16.56
#